data_0d6ea4ab618d1406eabf8f48d33b89f4
#
_entry.id   0d6ea4ab618d1406eabf8f48d33b89f4
#
_cell.length_a   1.000
_cell.length_b   1.000
_cell.length_c   1.000
_cell.angle_alpha   90.00
_cell.angle_beta   90.00
_cell.angle_gamma   90.00
#
_symmetry.space_group_name_H-M   'P 1'
#
loop_
_entity.id
_entity.type
_entity.pdbx_description
1 polymer ?
#
loop_
_entity_poly.entity_id
_entity_poly.type
_entity_poly.pdbx_seq_one_letter_code
_entity_poly.pdbx_strand_id
1 'polypeptide(L)'
;SFDCVKHLVFPVQVSDIAIGEQELVMASRVEEAPHIVRLSAQAEGFTEETNLTVVCIDGSVYTYHIRYLPEGGTDSYPNIYEDNGKWQHHDYQAEVSDLHLAEFFFPEDIAYGTPGNEVSFTLAAYNNQLKVSTAKDAVAYSNLFVVDKAMNTYHITIKRGNTSVFTYNFDDQRKYT
;
A
#
# COMPACT_ATOMS: atom_id res chain seq x y z
N SER A 1 3.34 11.02 3.53
CA SER A 1 3.03 11.00 4.97
C SER A 1 3.79 9.86 5.66
N PHE A 2 4.10 10.01 6.92
CA PHE A 2 4.79 9.00 7.73
C PHE A 2 3.92 7.77 8.03
N ASP A 3 2.61 7.96 8.12
CA ASP A 3 1.64 6.90 8.46
C ASP A 3 1.07 6.17 7.24
N CYS A 4 1.54 6.48 6.05
CA CYS A 4 1.11 5.86 4.81
C CYS A 4 2.29 5.28 4.05
N VAL A 5 2.03 4.21 3.32
CA VAL A 5 2.99 3.60 2.40
C VAL A 5 2.57 3.89 0.96
N LYS A 6 3.55 4.10 0.08
CA LYS A 6 3.33 4.29 -1.35
C LYS A 6 3.95 3.13 -2.13
N HIS A 7 3.29 2.74 -3.19
CA HIS A 7 3.81 1.72 -4.09
C HIS A 7 3.92 2.27 -5.51
N LEU A 8 4.98 1.83 -6.19
CA LEU A 8 5.22 2.13 -7.60
C LEU A 8 5.20 0.79 -8.34
N VAL A 9 4.34 0.68 -9.33
CA VAL A 9 4.14 -0.56 -10.11
C VAL A 9 4.70 -0.37 -11.50
N PHE A 10 5.64 -1.23 -11.89
CA PHE A 10 6.36 -1.16 -13.17
C PHE A 10 5.89 -2.27 -14.12
N PRO A 11 6.09 -2.12 -15.43
CA PRO A 11 5.61 -3.11 -16.41
C PRO A 11 6.41 -4.43 -16.38
N VAL A 12 7.64 -4.40 -15.84
CA VAL A 12 8.53 -5.55 -15.70
C VAL A 12 9.26 -5.52 -14.37
N GLN A 13 9.96 -6.59 -14.04
CA GLN A 13 10.71 -6.74 -12.81
C GLN A 13 11.76 -5.61 -12.62
N VAL A 14 11.85 -5.10 -11.41
CA VAL A 14 12.86 -4.14 -10.99
C VAL A 14 14.18 -4.85 -10.73
N SER A 15 15.26 -4.33 -11.30
CA SER A 15 16.62 -4.84 -11.12
C SER A 15 17.44 -4.05 -10.11
N ASP A 16 17.24 -2.74 -10.02
CA ASP A 16 17.99 -1.87 -9.12
C ASP A 16 17.17 -0.68 -8.63
N ILE A 17 17.47 -0.22 -7.41
CA ILE A 17 16.82 0.92 -6.76
C ILE A 17 17.92 1.78 -6.14
N ALA A 18 17.95 3.06 -6.47
CA ALA A 18 18.84 4.04 -5.88
C ALA A 18 18.07 5.21 -5.26
N ILE A 19 18.38 5.53 -4.01
CA ILE A 19 17.77 6.62 -3.24
C ILE A 19 18.86 7.64 -2.92
N GLY A 20 18.55 8.92 -3.09
CA GLY A 20 19.49 10.01 -2.79
C GLY A 20 19.72 10.18 -1.29
N GLU A 21 18.67 10.15 -0.47
CA GLU A 21 18.79 10.34 0.98
C GLU A 21 18.03 9.26 1.75
N GLN A 22 18.78 8.26 2.22
CA GLN A 22 18.24 7.06 2.87
C GLN A 22 17.73 7.31 4.31
N GLU A 23 18.17 8.38 4.96
CA GLU A 23 17.65 8.75 6.28
C GLU A 23 16.24 9.32 6.21
N LEU A 24 15.84 9.86 5.07
CA LEU A 24 14.52 10.45 4.85
C LEU A 24 13.50 9.44 4.32
N VAL A 25 13.94 8.56 3.43
CA VAL A 25 13.05 7.65 2.68
C VAL A 25 13.67 6.28 2.54
N MET A 26 12.85 5.26 2.62
CA MET A 26 13.23 3.89 2.28
C MET A 26 12.42 3.41 1.08
N ALA A 27 13.10 2.77 0.13
CA ALA A 27 12.46 2.07 -0.97
C ALA A 27 13.01 0.64 -1.06
N SER A 28 12.12 -0.31 -1.29
CA SER A 28 12.48 -1.71 -1.43
C SER A 28 11.61 -2.41 -2.47
N ARG A 29 12.18 -3.38 -3.17
CA ARG A 29 11.45 -4.25 -4.06
C ARG A 29 10.59 -5.20 -3.24
N VAL A 30 9.35 -5.42 -3.64
CA VAL A 30 8.47 -6.43 -3.06
C VAL A 30 8.88 -7.81 -3.58
N GLU A 31 9.24 -8.74 -2.69
CA GLU A 31 9.75 -10.06 -3.09
C GLU A 31 8.69 -10.90 -3.83
N GLU A 32 7.45 -10.87 -3.35
CA GLU A 32 6.32 -11.61 -3.91
C GLU A 32 5.78 -10.99 -5.22
N ALA A 33 6.16 -9.74 -5.50
CA ALA A 33 5.78 -8.99 -6.68
C ALA A 33 6.96 -8.11 -7.14
N PRO A 34 8.00 -8.69 -7.77
CA PRO A 34 9.28 -8.00 -7.99
C PRO A 34 9.23 -6.84 -9.00
N HIS A 35 8.09 -6.58 -9.62
CA HIS A 35 7.81 -5.39 -10.43
C HIS A 35 7.26 -4.23 -9.60
N ILE A 36 7.16 -4.37 -8.29
CA ILE A 36 6.63 -3.35 -7.38
C ILE A 36 7.71 -2.88 -6.41
N VAL A 37 7.78 -1.57 -6.22
CA VAL A 37 8.63 -0.91 -5.22
C VAL A 37 7.74 -0.30 -4.14
N ARG A 38 8.02 -0.65 -2.89
CA ARG A 38 7.43 -0.04 -1.71
C ARG A 38 8.28 1.17 -1.29
N LEU A 39 7.65 2.29 -1.09
CA LEU A 39 8.26 3.55 -0.66
C LEU A 39 7.62 4.03 0.64
N SER A 40 8.45 4.33 1.65
CA SER A 40 7.99 4.85 2.94
C SER A 40 8.89 5.96 3.46
N ALA A 41 8.32 6.92 4.18
CA ALA A 41 9.07 7.91 4.91
C ALA A 41 9.75 7.27 6.13
N GLN A 42 11.01 7.63 6.38
CA GLN A 42 11.78 7.21 7.56
C GLN A 42 11.83 8.29 8.63
N ALA A 43 11.60 9.53 8.24
CA ALA A 43 11.50 10.68 9.12
C ALA A 43 10.16 11.39 8.90
N GLU A 44 9.62 11.96 9.95
CA GLU A 44 8.39 12.75 9.90
C GLU A 44 8.72 14.21 9.62
N GLY A 45 7.96 14.82 8.71
CA GLY A 45 7.98 16.27 8.49
C GLY A 45 9.28 16.83 7.89
N PHE A 46 10.06 16.03 7.18
CA PHE A 46 11.27 16.56 6.54
C PHE A 46 10.93 17.57 5.45
N THR A 47 11.77 18.57 5.27
CA THR A 47 11.58 19.68 4.31
C THR A 47 12.45 19.56 3.08
N GLU A 48 13.47 18.72 3.14
CA GLU A 48 14.40 18.46 2.05
C GLU A 48 13.72 17.67 0.93
N GLU A 49 14.17 17.89 -0.28
CA GLU A 49 13.77 17.10 -1.45
C GLU A 49 14.87 16.07 -1.74
N THR A 50 14.47 14.85 -2.05
CA THR A 50 15.38 13.79 -2.47
C THR A 50 14.90 13.14 -3.76
N ASN A 51 15.56 12.09 -4.23
CA ASN A 51 15.19 11.40 -5.46
C ASN A 51 15.23 9.89 -5.31
N LEU A 52 14.50 9.24 -6.18
CA LEU A 52 14.47 7.79 -6.36
C LEU A 52 14.72 7.49 -7.84
N THR A 53 15.64 6.58 -8.12
CA THR A 53 15.82 6.01 -9.46
C THR A 53 15.58 4.51 -9.41
N VAL A 54 14.73 4.03 -10.30
CA VAL A 54 14.40 2.61 -10.46
C VAL A 54 14.82 2.15 -11.84
N VAL A 55 15.56 1.04 -11.90
CA VAL A 55 15.98 0.39 -13.15
C VAL A 55 15.29 -0.96 -13.25
N CYS A 56 14.69 -1.23 -14.37
CA CYS A 56 14.03 -2.50 -14.66
C CYS A 56 14.92 -3.45 -15.48
N ILE A 57 14.58 -4.74 -15.50
CA ILE A 57 15.37 -5.79 -16.19
C ILE A 57 15.46 -5.58 -17.71
N ASP A 58 14.53 -4.83 -18.30
CA ASP A 58 14.55 -4.48 -19.73
C ASP A 58 15.42 -3.24 -20.03
N GLY A 59 16.08 -2.67 -19.00
CA GLY A 59 16.92 -1.49 -19.10
C GLY A 59 16.16 -0.16 -19.01
N SER A 60 14.84 -0.17 -18.86
CA SER A 60 14.09 1.07 -18.62
C SER A 60 14.45 1.69 -17.27
N VAL A 61 14.48 3.02 -17.24
CA VAL A 61 14.89 3.82 -16.07
C VAL A 61 13.78 4.82 -15.74
N TYR A 62 13.38 4.84 -14.48
CA TYR A 62 12.39 5.76 -13.95
C TYR A 62 13.00 6.59 -12.84
N THR A 63 12.84 7.91 -12.91
CA THR A 63 13.38 8.84 -11.90
C THR A 63 12.25 9.67 -11.31
N TYR A 64 12.24 9.78 -9.99
CA TYR A 64 11.22 10.51 -9.24
C TYR A 64 11.87 11.53 -8.30
N HIS A 65 11.26 12.70 -8.19
CA HIS A 65 11.52 13.65 -7.12
C HIS A 65 10.62 13.32 -5.95
N ILE A 66 11.18 13.25 -4.75
CA ILE A 66 10.48 12.89 -3.53
C ILE A 66 10.52 14.04 -2.54
N ARG A 67 9.34 14.43 -2.05
CA ARG A 67 9.19 15.39 -0.98
C ARG A 67 8.13 14.90 0.00
N TYR A 68 8.29 15.27 1.26
CA TYR A 68 7.33 14.97 2.29
C TYR A 68 6.12 15.89 2.16
N LEU A 69 4.95 15.30 2.27
CA LEU A 69 3.71 16.05 2.35
C LEU A 69 3.06 15.76 3.71
N PRO A 70 2.74 16.79 4.49
CA PRO A 70 2.12 16.61 5.79
C PRO A 70 0.77 15.90 5.65
N GLU A 71 0.33 15.29 6.72
CA GLU A 71 -0.97 14.63 6.79
C GLU A 71 -2.09 15.61 6.45
N GLY A 72 -2.92 15.23 5.55
CA GLY A 72 -4.03 16.08 5.12
C GLY A 72 -4.82 15.43 4.00
N GLY A 73 -5.52 14.39 4.30
CA GLY A 73 -6.38 13.73 3.33
C GLY A 73 -5.67 12.65 2.53
N THR A 74 -6.19 11.51 2.71
CA THR A 74 -5.81 10.24 2.10
C THR A 74 -5.92 10.24 0.58
N ASP A 75 -6.65 11.17 0.00
CA ASP A 75 -6.91 11.24 -1.43
C ASP A 75 -5.80 11.93 -2.23
N SER A 76 -4.81 12.52 -1.54
CA SER A 76 -3.83 13.39 -2.19
C SER A 76 -2.59 12.66 -2.72
N TYR A 77 -2.40 11.36 -2.44
CA TYR A 77 -1.14 10.66 -2.74
C TYR A 77 -1.34 9.28 -3.33
N PRO A 78 -1.84 9.19 -4.55
CA PRO A 78 -2.06 7.91 -5.20
C PRO A 78 -0.74 7.16 -5.42
N ASN A 79 -0.81 5.84 -5.45
CA ASN A 79 0.26 5.00 -5.95
C ASN A 79 0.56 5.35 -7.41
N ILE A 80 1.76 5.04 -7.86
CA ILE A 80 2.19 5.30 -9.23
C ILE A 80 2.16 3.99 -10.01
N TYR A 81 1.50 3.99 -11.15
CA TYR A 81 1.34 2.84 -12.03
C TYR A 81 1.97 3.12 -13.40
N GLU A 82 3.13 2.53 -13.63
CA GLU A 82 3.90 2.64 -14.88
C GLU A 82 3.69 1.43 -15.80
N ASP A 83 2.79 0.53 -15.42
CA ASP A 83 2.54 -0.75 -16.10
C ASP A 83 1.68 -0.66 -17.37
N ASN A 84 1.22 0.54 -17.73
CA ASN A 84 0.41 0.83 -18.92
C ASN A 84 -0.86 -0.04 -19.05
N GLY A 85 -1.51 -0.31 -17.92
CA GLY A 85 -2.74 -1.11 -17.88
C GLY A 85 -2.53 -2.62 -18.00
N LYS A 86 -1.31 -3.10 -17.77
CA LYS A 86 -1.00 -4.54 -17.80
C LYS A 86 -1.77 -5.31 -16.72
N TRP A 87 -1.98 -4.71 -15.57
CA TRP A 87 -2.75 -5.25 -14.46
C TRP A 87 -3.87 -4.32 -14.05
N GLN A 88 -4.82 -4.81 -13.26
CA GLN A 88 -5.89 -4.00 -12.71
C GLN A 88 -5.46 -3.37 -11.39
N HIS A 89 -5.86 -2.11 -11.18
CA HIS A 89 -5.56 -1.36 -9.97
C HIS A 89 -6.86 -0.81 -9.39
N HIS A 90 -7.10 -1.08 -8.11
CA HIS A 90 -8.33 -0.72 -7.42
C HIS A 90 -8.04 0.19 -6.23
N ASP A 91 -8.88 1.21 -6.05
CA ASP A 91 -8.86 2.09 -4.89
C ASP A 91 -10.16 1.94 -4.10
N TYR A 92 -10.02 1.66 -2.80
CA TYR A 92 -11.14 1.51 -1.88
C TYR A 92 -10.93 2.35 -0.63
N GLN A 93 -12.01 2.59 0.10
CA GLN A 93 -12.00 3.22 1.41
C GLN A 93 -12.65 2.28 2.41
N ALA A 94 -12.13 2.23 3.62
CA ALA A 94 -12.71 1.46 4.71
C ALA A 94 -12.58 2.20 6.03
N GLU A 95 -13.57 2.05 6.89
CA GLU A 95 -13.50 2.46 8.29
C GLU A 95 -13.25 1.25 9.15
N VAL A 96 -12.30 1.33 10.07
CA VAL A 96 -11.90 0.25 10.97
C VAL A 96 -12.00 0.70 12.43
N SER A 97 -12.24 -0.24 13.32
CA SER A 97 -12.39 0.01 14.75
C SER A 97 -11.43 -0.87 15.55
N ASP A 98 -10.95 -0.36 16.67
CA ASP A 98 -10.16 -1.13 17.64
C ASP A 98 -11.00 -2.16 18.42
N LEU A 99 -12.33 -2.10 18.30
CA LEU A 99 -13.26 -3.05 18.93
C LEU A 99 -13.57 -4.26 18.06
N HIS A 100 -13.26 -4.22 16.76
CA HIS A 100 -13.62 -5.25 15.81
C HIS A 100 -12.44 -5.62 14.91
N LEU A 101 -12.32 -6.92 14.64
CA LEU A 101 -11.43 -7.41 13.61
C LEU A 101 -12.05 -7.13 12.24
N ALA A 102 -11.39 -6.32 11.41
CA ALA A 102 -11.84 -6.08 10.05
C ALA A 102 -11.38 -7.21 9.13
N GLU A 103 -12.27 -7.66 8.25
CA GLU A 103 -12.01 -8.73 7.29
C GLU A 103 -12.27 -8.24 5.87
N PHE A 104 -11.27 -8.42 5.00
CA PHE A 104 -11.33 -8.05 3.59
C PHE A 104 -11.21 -9.31 2.73
N PHE A 105 -12.12 -9.48 1.78
CA PHE A 105 -12.14 -10.60 0.84
C PHE A 105 -11.87 -10.13 -0.57
N PHE A 106 -10.91 -10.76 -1.22
CA PHE A 106 -10.47 -10.42 -2.58
C PHE A 106 -10.90 -11.50 -3.59
N PRO A 107 -10.98 -11.17 -4.88
CA PRO A 107 -11.31 -12.15 -5.92
C PRO A 107 -10.33 -13.31 -6.02
N GLU A 108 -9.04 -13.03 -5.83
CA GLU A 108 -7.95 -13.99 -5.93
C GLU A 108 -7.18 -14.08 -4.61
N ASP A 109 -6.38 -15.14 -4.46
CA ASP A 109 -5.51 -15.30 -3.30
C ASP A 109 -4.49 -14.17 -3.20
N ILE A 110 -4.20 -13.77 -1.98
CA ILE A 110 -3.26 -12.69 -1.67
C ILE A 110 -1.82 -13.18 -1.85
N ALA A 111 -1.03 -12.44 -2.62
CA ALA A 111 0.41 -12.64 -2.76
C ALA A 111 1.21 -11.77 -1.77
N TYR A 112 0.73 -10.54 -1.52
CA TYR A 112 1.42 -9.56 -0.68
C TYR A 112 0.41 -8.60 -0.05
N GLY A 113 0.67 -8.18 1.18
CA GLY A 113 -0.11 -7.16 1.86
C GLY A 113 0.73 -6.41 2.88
N THR A 114 0.58 -5.10 2.94
CA THR A 114 1.27 -4.25 3.91
C THR A 114 0.39 -3.11 4.40
N PRO A 115 0.44 -2.76 5.69
CA PRO A 115 -0.14 -1.52 6.18
C PRO A 115 0.84 -0.36 6.01
N GLY A 116 0.32 0.86 5.94
CA GLY A 116 1.13 2.08 5.98
C GLY A 116 1.74 2.33 7.35
N ASN A 117 1.02 1.97 8.41
CA ASN A 117 1.48 2.07 9.80
C ASN A 117 1.37 0.71 10.49
N GLU A 118 2.53 0.05 10.66
CA GLU A 118 2.62 -1.31 11.24
C GLU A 118 2.39 -1.36 12.75
N VAL A 119 2.51 -0.23 13.44
CA VAL A 119 2.22 -0.13 14.88
C VAL A 119 0.71 -0.05 15.11
N SER A 120 0.00 0.68 14.26
CA SER A 120 -1.44 0.87 14.37
C SER A 120 -2.26 -0.29 13.83
N PHE A 121 -1.77 -0.97 12.78
CA PHE A 121 -2.53 -1.98 12.05
C PHE A 121 -1.71 -3.24 11.83
N THR A 122 -2.24 -4.37 12.29
CA THR A 122 -1.61 -5.68 12.10
C THR A 122 -2.41 -6.50 11.10
N LEU A 123 -1.74 -7.06 10.11
CA LEU A 123 -2.33 -7.85 9.03
C LEU A 123 -2.08 -9.34 9.21
N ALA A 124 -3.08 -10.16 8.89
CA ALA A 124 -2.95 -11.59 8.72
C ALA A 124 -3.70 -12.02 7.46
N ALA A 125 -2.98 -12.62 6.52
CA ALA A 125 -3.53 -13.08 5.25
C ALA A 125 -3.68 -14.61 5.23
N TYR A 126 -4.80 -15.09 4.72
CA TYR A 126 -5.05 -16.49 4.47
C TYR A 126 -5.87 -16.66 3.19
N ASN A 127 -5.28 -17.29 2.18
CA ASN A 127 -5.87 -17.37 0.84
C ASN A 127 -6.25 -15.97 0.33
N ASN A 128 -7.53 -15.73 0.06
CA ASN A 128 -8.05 -14.45 -0.41
C ASN A 128 -8.62 -13.55 0.70
N GLN A 129 -8.40 -13.90 1.95
CA GLN A 129 -8.89 -13.15 3.12
C GLN A 129 -7.74 -12.40 3.80
N LEU A 130 -7.95 -11.12 4.07
CA LEU A 130 -7.08 -10.29 4.90
C LEU A 130 -7.80 -9.90 6.18
N LYS A 131 -7.21 -10.23 7.32
CA LYS A 131 -7.67 -9.78 8.64
C LYS A 131 -6.83 -8.60 9.09
N VAL A 132 -7.49 -7.56 9.57
CA VAL A 132 -6.85 -6.33 10.04
C VAL A 132 -7.25 -6.05 11.47
N SER A 133 -6.27 -6.10 12.38
CA SER A 133 -6.43 -5.69 13.78
C SER A 133 -5.98 -4.25 13.95
N THR A 134 -6.77 -3.46 14.65
CA THR A 134 -6.51 -2.03 14.91
C THR A 134 -6.12 -1.84 16.37
N ALA A 135 -4.98 -1.20 16.62
CA ALA A 135 -4.54 -0.85 17.98
C ALA A 135 -5.47 0.20 18.61
N LYS A 136 -5.55 0.21 19.94
CA LYS A 136 -6.40 1.17 20.69
C LYS A 136 -5.99 2.63 20.49
N ASP A 137 -4.70 2.86 20.29
CA ASP A 137 -4.07 4.16 20.05
C ASP A 137 -3.65 4.36 18.58
N ALA A 138 -4.27 3.61 17.68
CA ALA A 138 -3.98 3.68 16.24
C ALA A 138 -4.18 5.10 15.70
N VAL A 139 -3.38 5.46 14.70
CA VAL A 139 -3.53 6.71 13.96
C VAL A 139 -4.90 6.81 13.30
N ALA A 140 -5.38 8.06 13.11
CA ALA A 140 -6.71 8.31 12.55
C ALA A 140 -6.84 7.88 11.08
N TYR A 141 -5.75 8.01 10.31
CA TYR A 141 -5.69 7.69 8.88
C TYR A 141 -4.43 6.94 8.53
N SER A 142 -4.57 5.95 7.66
CA SER A 142 -3.47 5.21 7.07
C SER A 142 -3.94 4.55 5.76
N ASN A 143 -3.16 3.64 5.23
CA ASN A 143 -3.58 2.85 4.08
C ASN A 143 -3.10 1.40 4.20
N LEU A 144 -3.74 0.54 3.42
CA LEU A 144 -3.30 -0.81 3.12
C LEU A 144 -2.99 -0.91 1.63
N PHE A 145 -2.01 -1.71 1.29
CA PHE A 145 -1.75 -2.09 -0.10
C PHE A 145 -1.67 -3.61 -0.19
N VAL A 146 -2.45 -4.18 -1.09
CA VAL A 146 -2.57 -5.62 -1.29
C VAL A 146 -2.35 -5.94 -2.77
N VAL A 147 -1.61 -7.01 -3.03
CA VAL A 147 -1.41 -7.57 -4.37
C VAL A 147 -1.90 -9.01 -4.35
N ASP A 148 -2.75 -9.38 -5.28
CA ASP A 148 -3.20 -10.75 -5.44
C ASP A 148 -2.25 -11.57 -6.34
N LYS A 149 -2.48 -12.87 -6.45
CA LYS A 149 -1.65 -13.76 -7.27
C LYS A 149 -1.78 -13.55 -8.78
N ALA A 150 -2.82 -12.82 -9.22
CA ALA A 150 -2.96 -12.35 -10.60
C ALA A 150 -2.28 -10.99 -10.85
N MET A 151 -1.57 -10.46 -9.83
CA MET A 151 -0.87 -9.17 -9.85
C MET A 151 -1.80 -7.95 -9.94
N ASN A 152 -3.07 -8.09 -9.63
CA ASN A 152 -3.95 -6.96 -9.42
C ASN A 152 -3.63 -6.30 -8.06
N THR A 153 -3.78 -5.00 -7.98
CA THR A 153 -3.49 -4.25 -6.76
C THR A 153 -4.75 -3.64 -6.15
N TYR A 154 -4.75 -3.56 -4.83
CA TYR A 154 -5.83 -3.00 -4.04
C TYR A 154 -5.23 -2.00 -3.05
N HIS A 155 -5.46 -0.73 -3.29
CA HIS A 155 -5.12 0.33 -2.36
C HIS A 155 -6.36 0.65 -1.52
N ILE A 156 -6.26 0.48 -0.21
CA ILE A 156 -7.35 0.70 0.71
C ILE A 156 -6.97 1.82 1.66
N THR A 157 -7.63 2.95 1.53
CA THR A 157 -7.52 4.04 2.50
C THR A 157 -8.29 3.67 3.75
N ILE A 158 -7.64 3.70 4.91
CA ILE A 158 -8.24 3.34 6.19
C ILE A 158 -8.46 4.57 7.04
N LYS A 159 -9.66 4.69 7.58
CA LYS A 159 -10.01 5.64 8.63
C LYS A 159 -10.37 4.86 9.90
N ARG A 160 -9.75 5.22 11.03
CA ARG A 160 -10.17 4.72 12.33
C ARG A 160 -11.44 5.43 12.79
N GLY A 161 -12.44 4.66 13.23
CA GLY A 161 -13.71 5.21 13.69
C GLY A 161 -14.53 4.20 14.47
N ASN A 162 -15.77 4.54 14.78
CA ASN A 162 -16.74 3.69 15.47
C ASN A 162 -17.67 3.03 14.45
N THR A 163 -17.11 2.18 13.61
CA THR A 163 -17.90 1.48 12.61
C THR A 163 -18.51 0.19 13.17
N SER A 164 -19.72 -0.15 12.73
CA SER A 164 -20.32 -1.47 12.89
C SER A 164 -20.10 -2.37 11.66
N VAL A 165 -19.48 -1.84 10.62
CA VAL A 165 -19.07 -2.59 9.43
C VAL A 165 -17.67 -3.11 9.65
N PHE A 166 -17.46 -4.40 9.58
CA PHE A 166 -16.17 -5.05 9.77
C PHE A 166 -15.87 -6.14 8.73
N THR A 167 -16.73 -6.29 7.72
CA THR A 167 -16.51 -7.20 6.59
C THR A 167 -16.63 -6.42 5.29
N TYR A 168 -15.58 -6.47 4.48
CA TYR A 168 -15.47 -5.82 3.18
C TYR A 168 -15.22 -6.87 2.11
N ASN A 169 -16.11 -6.96 1.13
CA ASN A 169 -15.98 -7.91 0.05
C ASN A 169 -15.71 -7.19 -1.27
N PHE A 170 -14.55 -7.43 -1.83
CA PHE A 170 -14.14 -6.92 -3.15
C PHE A 170 -14.31 -8.00 -4.25
N ASP A 171 -14.82 -9.19 -3.88
CA ASP A 171 -15.18 -10.24 -4.81
C ASP A 171 -16.68 -10.12 -5.17
N ASP A 172 -16.98 -9.43 -6.26
CA ASP A 172 -18.34 -9.19 -6.74
C ASP A 172 -19.11 -10.48 -7.10
N GLN A 173 -18.42 -11.61 -7.18
CA GLN A 173 -19.02 -12.91 -7.50
C GLN A 173 -19.47 -13.68 -6.25
N ARG A 174 -19.02 -13.30 -5.07
CA ARG A 174 -19.47 -13.92 -3.82
C ARG A 174 -20.84 -13.38 -3.42
N LYS A 175 -21.85 -14.20 -3.65
CA LYS A 175 -23.16 -13.94 -3.05
C LYS A 175 -23.10 -14.30 -1.57
N TYR A 176 -23.34 -13.34 -0.72
CA TYR A 176 -23.60 -13.62 0.70
C TYR A 176 -24.84 -14.48 0.83
N THR A 177 -24.68 -15.61 1.44
CA THR A 177 -25.78 -16.44 1.93
C THR A 177 -25.95 -16.23 3.43
#